data_c2e533548a3bb7eb5ad03e0a1a9f043e
#
_entry.id   c2e533548a3bb7eb5ad03e0a1a9f043e
#
_cell.length_a   1.000
_cell.length_b   1.000
_cell.length_c   1.000
_cell.angle_alpha   90.00
_cell.angle_beta   90.00
_cell.angle_gamma   90.00
#
_symmetry.space_group_name_H-M   'P 1'
#
loop_
_entity.id
_entity.type
_entity.pdbx_description
1 polymer ?
#
loop_
_entity_poly.entity_id
_entity_poly.type
_entity_poly.pdbx_seq_one_letter_code
_entity_poly.pdbx_strand_id
1 'polypeptide(L)'
;MTDKLASEIIEKIKAHADPDGGEITLATELTALGIHSLELTEIVFDLEEAYGIEIEMNTVEAWSNLKTVQDMVEAVRALIAKKA
;
A
#
# COMPACT_ATOMS: atom_id res chain seq x y z
N MET A 1 -16.58 -2.34 -8.89
CA MET A 1 -16.43 -0.89 -8.88
C MET A 1 -15.09 -0.50 -8.30
N THR A 2 -14.29 0.22 -9.06
CA THR A 2 -12.96 0.61 -8.58
C THR A 2 -13.09 1.71 -7.54
N ASP A 3 -12.63 1.43 -6.36
CA ASP A 3 -12.62 2.39 -5.27
C ASP A 3 -11.54 3.45 -5.53
N LYS A 4 -11.86 4.71 -5.32
CA LYS A 4 -10.90 5.79 -5.48
C LYS A 4 -9.67 5.57 -4.61
N LEU A 5 -9.87 5.11 -3.38
CA LEU A 5 -8.77 4.80 -2.48
C LEU A 5 -7.86 3.73 -3.07
N ALA A 6 -8.45 2.66 -3.62
CA ALA A 6 -7.69 1.60 -4.23
C ALA A 6 -6.86 2.12 -5.41
N SER A 7 -7.47 2.97 -6.24
CA SER A 7 -6.76 3.55 -7.38
C SER A 7 -5.58 4.41 -6.94
N GLU A 8 -5.76 5.22 -5.91
CA GLU A 8 -4.70 6.07 -5.40
C GLU A 8 -3.55 5.26 -4.80
N ILE A 9 -3.88 4.20 -4.08
CA ILE A 9 -2.87 3.34 -3.49
C ILE A 9 -2.08 2.62 -4.59
N ILE A 10 -2.77 2.14 -5.62
CA ILE A 10 -2.11 1.51 -6.76
C ILE A 10 -1.12 2.48 -7.43
N GLU A 11 -1.51 3.73 -7.58
CA GLU A 11 -0.63 4.75 -8.16
C GLU A 11 0.62 4.95 -7.31
N LYS A 12 0.49 4.96 -6.00
CA LYS A 12 1.62 5.11 -5.10
C LYS A 12 2.53 3.89 -5.14
N ILE A 13 1.96 2.71 -5.19
CA ILE A 13 2.71 1.47 -5.32
C ILE A 13 3.49 1.47 -6.64
N LYS A 14 2.84 1.93 -7.71
CA LYS A 14 3.45 2.02 -9.03
C LYS A 14 4.70 2.89 -9.03
N ALA A 15 4.69 3.96 -8.25
CA ALA A 15 5.83 4.86 -8.15
C ALA A 15 7.05 4.21 -7.52
N HIS A 16 6.84 3.19 -6.69
CA HIS A 16 7.92 2.50 -6.00
C HIS A 16 8.20 1.10 -6.55
N ALA A 17 7.34 0.61 -7.43
CA ALA A 17 7.49 -0.72 -8.01
C ALA A 17 8.39 -0.69 -9.24
N ASP A 18 8.87 -1.88 -9.63
CA ASP A 18 9.66 -2.04 -10.83
C ASP A 18 8.80 -1.69 -12.05
N PRO A 19 9.24 -0.76 -12.90
CA PRO A 19 8.47 -0.35 -14.09
C PRO A 19 8.24 -1.50 -15.07
N ASP A 20 9.03 -2.55 -15.00
CA ASP A 20 8.87 -3.72 -15.85
C ASP A 20 7.84 -4.71 -15.32
N GLY A 21 7.26 -4.42 -14.16
CA GLY A 21 6.33 -5.31 -13.49
C GLY A 21 4.97 -5.46 -14.15
N GLY A 22 4.67 -4.68 -15.18
CA GLY A 22 3.40 -4.76 -15.87
C GLY A 22 2.28 -4.05 -15.11
N GLU A 23 1.05 -4.43 -15.41
CA GLU A 23 -0.12 -3.82 -14.81
C GLU A 23 -0.32 -4.25 -13.36
N ILE A 24 -0.58 -3.29 -12.51
CA ILE A 24 -0.82 -3.54 -11.10
C ILE A 24 -2.32 -3.56 -10.84
N THR A 25 -2.81 -4.64 -10.24
CA THR A 25 -4.21 -4.80 -9.88
C THR A 25 -4.32 -5.13 -8.40
N LEU A 26 -5.54 -5.20 -7.89
CA LEU A 26 -5.76 -5.58 -6.50
C LEU A 26 -5.28 -7.00 -6.20
N ALA A 27 -5.26 -7.86 -7.20
CA ALA A 27 -4.82 -9.25 -7.03
C ALA A 27 -3.31 -9.40 -7.16
N THR A 28 -2.60 -8.35 -7.55
CA THR A 28 -1.14 -8.40 -7.72
C THR A 28 -0.46 -8.63 -6.38
N GLU A 29 0.48 -9.56 -6.32
CA GLU A 29 1.24 -9.82 -5.11
C GLU A 29 2.31 -8.76 -4.94
N LEU A 30 2.45 -8.28 -3.71
CA LEU A 30 3.44 -7.25 -3.40
C LEU A 30 4.87 -7.74 -3.64
N THR A 31 5.13 -9.02 -3.35
CA THR A 31 6.45 -9.59 -3.58
C THR A 31 6.78 -9.67 -5.07
N ALA A 32 5.77 -9.86 -5.91
CA ALA A 32 5.97 -9.90 -7.35
C ALA A 32 6.37 -8.54 -7.91
N LEU A 33 6.05 -7.47 -7.19
CA LEU A 33 6.41 -6.11 -7.57
C LEU A 33 7.79 -5.69 -7.08
N GLY A 34 8.47 -6.56 -6.35
CA GLY A 34 9.76 -6.23 -5.77
C GLY A 34 9.67 -5.28 -4.59
N ILE A 35 8.51 -5.22 -3.96
CA ILE A 35 8.32 -4.35 -2.79
C ILE A 35 8.77 -5.07 -1.54
N HIS A 36 9.86 -4.60 -0.98
CA HIS A 36 10.45 -5.13 0.24
C HIS A 36 10.31 -4.12 1.38
N SER A 37 10.96 -4.39 2.49
CA SER A 37 10.82 -3.56 3.69
C SER A 37 11.08 -2.07 3.43
N LEU A 38 12.11 -1.76 2.66
CA LEU A 38 12.47 -0.38 2.40
C LEU A 38 11.41 0.33 1.56
N GLU A 39 11.02 -0.31 0.46
CA GLU A 39 9.99 0.26 -0.42
C GLU A 39 8.66 0.36 0.29
N LEU A 40 8.35 -0.63 1.12
CA LEU A 40 7.12 -0.60 1.89
C LEU A 40 7.12 0.60 2.85
N THR A 41 8.24 0.87 3.50
CA THR A 41 8.37 2.01 4.40
C THR A 41 8.14 3.32 3.65
N GLU A 42 8.69 3.45 2.46
CA GLU A 42 8.50 4.64 1.64
C GLU A 42 7.03 4.83 1.24
N ILE A 43 6.37 3.74 0.87
CA ILE A 43 4.95 3.78 0.54
C ILE A 43 4.14 4.19 1.77
N VAL A 44 4.49 3.66 2.94
CA VAL A 44 3.83 4.00 4.20
C VAL A 44 3.91 5.50 4.46
N PHE A 45 5.09 6.10 4.28
CA PHE A 45 5.25 7.54 4.48
C PHE A 45 4.39 8.34 3.50
N ASP A 46 4.34 7.92 2.25
CA ASP A 46 3.49 8.58 1.26
C ASP A 46 2.02 8.52 1.67
N LEU A 47 1.59 7.38 2.17
CA LEU A 47 0.20 7.20 2.61
C LEU A 47 -0.12 8.06 3.83
N GLU A 48 0.81 8.16 4.77
CA GLU A 48 0.62 9.00 5.94
C GLU A 48 0.41 10.46 5.55
N GLU A 49 1.23 10.95 4.63
CA GLU A 49 1.11 12.32 4.16
C GLU A 49 -0.16 12.54 3.34
N ALA A 50 -0.47 11.59 2.47
CA ALA A 50 -1.60 11.74 1.56
C ALA A 50 -2.94 11.74 2.30
N TYR A 51 -3.06 10.95 3.34
CA TYR A 51 -4.33 10.78 4.05
C TYR A 51 -4.33 11.34 5.46
N GLY A 52 -3.21 11.91 5.89
CA GLY A 52 -3.10 12.47 7.23
C GLY A 52 -3.30 11.45 8.34
N ILE A 53 -2.80 10.25 8.14
CA ILE A 53 -2.91 9.16 9.12
C ILE A 53 -1.53 8.85 9.70
N GLU A 54 -1.52 8.22 10.86
CA GLU A 54 -0.30 7.74 11.49
C GLU A 54 -0.24 6.23 11.39
N ILE A 55 0.88 5.71 10.91
CA ILE A 55 1.09 4.27 10.78
C ILE A 55 2.24 3.88 11.71
N GLU A 56 1.93 3.12 12.74
CA GLU A 56 2.93 2.70 13.72
C GLU A 56 3.90 1.67 13.15
N MET A 57 5.09 1.58 13.74
CA MET A 57 6.12 0.64 13.29
C MET A 57 5.64 -0.80 13.32
N ASN A 58 4.91 -1.18 14.36
CA ASN A 58 4.39 -2.55 14.42
C ASN A 58 3.33 -2.80 13.35
N THR A 59 2.64 -1.77 12.92
CA THR A 59 1.72 -1.89 11.79
C THR A 59 2.50 -2.12 10.50
N VAL A 60 3.62 -1.40 10.32
CA VAL A 60 4.49 -1.60 9.15
C VAL A 60 5.02 -3.03 9.12
N GLU A 61 5.42 -3.56 10.26
CA GLU A 61 5.88 -4.93 10.37
C GLU A 61 4.79 -5.93 9.98
N ALA A 62 3.56 -5.68 10.45
CA ALA A 62 2.42 -6.51 10.08
C ALA A 62 2.15 -6.43 8.58
N TRP A 63 2.32 -5.25 8.00
CA TRP A 63 2.12 -5.06 6.56
C TRP A 63 3.15 -5.79 5.72
N SER A 64 4.33 -6.07 6.27
CA SER A 64 5.34 -6.83 5.54
C SER A 64 4.87 -8.26 5.26
N ASN A 65 3.84 -8.71 5.96
CA ASN A 65 3.24 -10.03 5.75
C ASN A 65 2.04 -10.00 4.81
N LEU A 66 1.65 -8.83 4.33
CA LEU A 66 0.56 -8.72 3.37
C LEU A 66 0.98 -9.36 2.05
N LYS A 67 0.04 -10.03 1.41
CA LYS A 67 0.33 -10.75 0.17
C LYS A 67 0.02 -9.93 -1.07
N THR A 68 -1.14 -9.28 -1.09
CA THR A 68 -1.62 -8.59 -2.29
C THR A 68 -1.84 -7.11 -2.06
N VAL A 69 -1.99 -6.39 -3.16
CA VAL A 69 -2.33 -4.97 -3.14
C VAL A 69 -3.66 -4.76 -2.42
N GLN A 70 -4.62 -5.66 -2.62
CA GLN A 70 -5.92 -5.57 -1.96
C GLN A 70 -5.76 -5.58 -0.44
N ASP A 71 -4.88 -6.42 0.08
CA ASP A 71 -4.62 -6.48 1.52
C ASP A 71 -4.15 -5.13 2.05
N MET A 72 -3.27 -4.47 1.30
CA MET A 72 -2.77 -3.15 1.68
C MET A 72 -3.88 -2.11 1.62
N VAL A 73 -4.70 -2.14 0.59
CA VAL A 73 -5.81 -1.20 0.46
C VAL A 73 -6.77 -1.31 1.64
N GLU A 74 -7.10 -2.53 2.03
CA GLU A 74 -7.99 -2.76 3.16
C GLU A 74 -7.38 -2.31 4.48
N ALA A 75 -6.07 -2.51 4.64
CA ALA A 75 -5.37 -2.04 5.83
C ALA A 75 -5.39 -0.52 5.94
N VAL A 76 -5.16 0.17 4.83
CA VAL A 76 -5.21 1.64 4.79
C VAL A 76 -6.62 2.13 5.07
N ARG A 77 -7.61 1.48 4.47
CA ARG A 77 -9.01 1.84 4.66
C ARG A 77 -9.40 1.77 6.13
N ALA A 78 -8.94 0.72 6.81
CA ALA A 78 -9.23 0.56 8.23
C ALA A 78 -8.61 1.69 9.06
N LEU A 79 -7.41 2.13 8.71
CA LEU A 79 -6.76 3.24 9.41
C LEU A 79 -7.49 4.56 9.18
N ILE A 80 -7.94 4.80 7.97
CA ILE A 80 -8.68 6.02 7.63
C ILE A 80 -10.02 6.01 8.39
N ALA A 81 -10.69 4.88 8.42
CA ALA A 81 -11.95 4.75 9.13
C ALA A 81 -11.78 4.96 10.64
N LYS A 82 -10.66 4.50 11.18
CA LYS A 82 -10.37 4.67 12.60
C LYS A 82 -10.12 6.12 12.96
N LYS A 83 -9.53 6.86 12.03
CA LYS A 83 -9.25 8.28 12.23
C LYS A 83 -10.52 9.13 12.18
N ALA A 84 -11.43 8.77 11.29
CA ALA A 84 -12.65 9.55 11.02
C ALA A 84 -13.63 9.61 12.23
#